data_087968894123349cc0271fb6dd6aa561
#
_entry.id   087968894123349cc0271fb6dd6aa561
#
_cell.length_a   1.000
_cell.length_b   1.000
_cell.length_c   1.000
_cell.angle_alpha   90.00
_cell.angle_beta   90.00
_cell.angle_gamma   90.00
#
_symmetry.space_group_name_H-M   'P 1'
#
loop_
_entity.id
_entity.type
_entity.pdbx_description
1 polymer ?
#
loop_
_entity_poly.entity_id
_entity_poly.type
_entity_poly.pdbx_seq_one_letter_code
_entity_poly.pdbx_strand_id
1 'polypeptide(L)'
;MSATPPPASQPITVFFVANVEWHFTWQSCQTIARGLAERGFVVHYLNPLPKRLPGIREVGRMAARLTGRPQLAGQTRNPLPAGVTLWNPLCMPATGPVTRRIAHLMLLPLIRRLQRIRQKAGRCVVITALPFCLPHQVALSLRPDLLLYLCRTHWAADPRAPKRELCEERVLSDADLVLPDSDLLYERCRDHPGVRRLPAMVDLDRFHEVPSSALGGRRPGGRLRCTYYGGISWRLDLPLLGEISRRHQLRLIGPIRTDLDMLAPETEIVGTVRHEALQQYLEETDVLLLPYARHEFVLGIMPAKLFEYLATGLPIVATDALPTLQEYASLIHIASDTNEFLEAIEEAPHEDPGLRGARLALAQEHSVARWMDCIARWIKEALAANPDLETSGD
;
A
#
# COMPACT_ATOMS: atom_id res chain seq x y z
N MET A 1 4.08 1.54 -52.90
CA MET A 1 3.19 2.30 -52.01
C MET A 1 3.57 2.00 -50.57
N SER A 2 4.33 2.87 -49.95
CA SER A 2 4.76 2.71 -48.57
C SER A 2 3.59 3.09 -47.66
N ALA A 3 3.07 2.12 -46.90
CA ALA A 3 2.03 2.38 -45.95
C ALA A 3 2.62 3.23 -44.80
N THR A 4 2.08 4.43 -44.64
CA THR A 4 2.37 5.27 -43.48
C THR A 4 2.02 4.51 -42.21
N PRO A 5 2.92 4.38 -41.20
CA PRO A 5 2.57 3.72 -39.95
C PRO A 5 1.40 4.48 -39.31
N PRO A 6 0.46 3.76 -38.66
CA PRO A 6 -0.66 4.40 -37.99
C PRO A 6 -0.14 5.40 -36.95
N PRO A 7 -0.83 6.54 -36.76
CA PRO A 7 -0.41 7.56 -35.79
C PRO A 7 -0.29 6.89 -34.41
N ALA A 8 0.85 7.09 -33.78
CA ALA A 8 1.09 6.60 -32.43
C ALA A 8 -0.07 7.06 -31.52
N SER A 9 -0.81 6.14 -30.92
CA SER A 9 -1.92 6.47 -30.04
C SER A 9 -1.41 7.38 -28.92
N GLN A 10 -2.08 8.49 -28.69
CA GLN A 10 -1.69 9.41 -27.61
C GLN A 10 -1.61 8.65 -26.27
N PRO A 11 -0.59 8.92 -25.45
CA PRO A 11 -0.43 8.22 -24.19
C PRO A 11 -1.62 8.48 -23.26
N ILE A 12 -2.07 7.43 -22.55
CA ILE A 12 -3.11 7.55 -21.54
C ILE A 12 -2.57 8.35 -20.37
N THR A 13 -3.27 9.42 -19.98
CA THR A 13 -2.92 10.25 -18.83
C THR A 13 -3.66 9.76 -17.58
N VAL A 14 -2.92 9.56 -16.49
CA VAL A 14 -3.43 9.09 -15.21
C VAL A 14 -3.27 10.18 -14.16
N PHE A 15 -4.37 10.61 -13.54
CA PHE A 15 -4.35 11.41 -12.33
C PHE A 15 -4.57 10.51 -11.13
N PHE A 16 -3.56 10.36 -10.30
CA PHE A 16 -3.58 9.46 -9.14
C PHE A 16 -3.82 10.27 -7.86
N VAL A 17 -5.04 10.23 -7.31
CA VAL A 17 -5.39 10.87 -6.03
C VAL A 17 -5.01 9.91 -4.90
N ALA A 18 -3.81 10.08 -4.37
CA ALA A 18 -3.18 9.12 -3.48
C ALA A 18 -3.60 9.28 -2.01
N ASN A 19 -3.46 8.19 -1.25
CA ASN A 19 -3.64 8.17 0.22
C ASN A 19 -2.32 8.27 0.99
N VAL A 20 -1.17 8.21 0.29
CA VAL A 20 0.18 8.26 0.86
C VAL A 20 1.04 9.26 0.10
N GLU A 21 1.94 9.97 0.81
CA GLU A 21 2.89 10.90 0.20
C GLU A 21 3.96 10.14 -0.59
N TRP A 22 4.39 10.68 -1.75
CA TRP A 22 5.42 10.03 -2.57
C TRP A 22 6.72 9.75 -1.80
N HIS A 23 7.17 10.71 -1.01
CA HIS A 23 8.39 10.62 -0.21
C HIS A 23 8.16 10.01 1.19
N PHE A 24 7.15 9.20 1.34
CA PHE A 24 6.91 8.40 2.54
C PHE A 24 7.40 6.95 2.33
N THR A 25 7.28 6.11 3.36
CA THR A 25 7.53 4.66 3.24
C THR A 25 6.79 4.10 2.02
N TRP A 26 7.49 3.35 1.19
CA TRP A 26 6.97 2.80 -0.06
C TRP A 26 5.75 1.92 0.18
N GLN A 27 4.71 2.14 -0.58
CA GLN A 27 3.43 1.41 -0.51
C GLN A 27 2.89 1.19 -1.93
N SER A 28 1.79 0.47 -2.04
CA SER A 28 1.20 0.09 -3.31
C SER A 28 0.79 1.26 -4.20
N CYS A 29 0.42 2.43 -3.64
CA CYS A 29 0.10 3.59 -4.47
C CYS A 29 1.30 4.06 -5.29
N GLN A 30 2.49 4.12 -4.68
CA GLN A 30 3.72 4.46 -5.40
C GLN A 30 4.09 3.34 -6.37
N THR A 31 3.92 2.06 -5.98
CA THR A 31 4.17 0.90 -6.85
C THR A 31 3.29 0.95 -8.10
N ILE A 32 1.98 1.17 -7.94
CA ILE A 32 1.04 1.24 -9.07
C ILE A 32 1.36 2.45 -9.96
N ALA A 33 1.61 3.61 -9.37
CA ALA A 33 1.94 4.82 -10.13
C ALA A 33 3.22 4.64 -10.95
N ARG A 34 4.29 4.05 -10.35
CA ARG A 34 5.53 3.72 -11.03
C ARG A 34 5.29 2.71 -12.16
N GLY A 35 4.62 1.61 -11.85
CA GLY A 35 4.39 0.53 -12.80
C GLY A 35 3.52 0.94 -14.00
N LEU A 36 2.59 1.87 -13.83
CA LEU A 36 1.85 2.48 -14.96
C LEU A 36 2.75 3.36 -15.81
N ALA A 37 3.62 4.19 -15.19
CA ALA A 37 4.56 5.04 -15.92
C ALA A 37 5.55 4.19 -16.75
N GLU A 38 6.07 3.10 -16.21
CA GLU A 38 6.93 2.12 -16.89
C GLU A 38 6.24 1.47 -18.13
N ARG A 39 4.89 1.48 -18.15
CA ARG A 39 4.05 0.98 -19.26
C ARG A 39 3.56 2.06 -20.21
N GLY A 40 4.17 3.23 -20.16
CA GLY A 40 3.91 4.34 -21.09
C GLY A 40 2.71 5.22 -20.75
N PHE A 41 2.14 5.07 -19.53
CA PHE A 41 1.15 6.04 -19.05
C PHE A 41 1.85 7.32 -18.55
N VAL A 42 1.23 8.47 -18.76
CA VAL A 42 1.68 9.74 -18.16
C VAL A 42 0.99 9.91 -16.81
N VAL A 43 1.73 9.80 -15.71
CA VAL A 43 1.16 9.76 -14.37
C VAL A 43 1.35 11.10 -13.65
N HIS A 44 0.25 11.69 -13.21
CA HIS A 44 0.21 12.86 -12.32
C HIS A 44 -0.18 12.39 -10.92
N TYR A 45 0.80 12.23 -10.04
CA TYR A 45 0.58 11.77 -8.67
C TYR A 45 0.27 12.95 -7.75
N LEU A 46 -0.96 12.98 -7.22
CA LEU A 46 -1.40 13.98 -6.26
C LEU A 46 -1.16 13.45 -4.85
N ASN A 47 -0.25 14.06 -4.12
CA ASN A 47 -0.05 13.77 -2.71
C ASN A 47 -1.34 13.94 -1.90
N PRO A 48 -1.52 13.22 -0.79
CA PRO A 48 -2.76 13.20 -0.04
C PRO A 48 -3.26 14.59 0.36
N LEU A 49 -4.56 14.80 0.20
CA LEU A 49 -5.24 15.94 0.77
C LEU A 49 -5.23 15.86 2.31
N PRO A 50 -5.09 17.00 3.02
CA PRO A 50 -5.08 17.01 4.49
C PRO A 50 -6.38 16.44 5.06
N LYS A 51 -6.28 15.46 5.97
CA LYS A 51 -7.44 14.84 6.64
C LYS A 51 -7.78 15.50 7.98
N ARG A 52 -6.81 16.20 8.61
CA ARG A 52 -6.92 16.86 9.90
C ARG A 52 -6.03 18.10 9.94
N LEU A 53 -6.33 19.02 10.86
CA LEU A 53 -5.45 20.14 11.11
C LEU A 53 -4.07 19.64 11.60
N PRO A 54 -2.98 20.21 11.09
CA PRO A 54 -1.66 19.84 11.53
C PRO A 54 -1.49 20.23 13.00
N GLY A 55 -1.02 19.32 13.82
CA GLY A 55 -0.55 19.64 15.15
C GLY A 55 0.72 20.53 15.10
N ILE A 56 1.06 21.17 16.21
CA ILE A 56 2.23 22.07 16.30
C ILE A 56 3.52 21.40 15.77
N ARG A 57 3.69 20.12 16.03
CA ARG A 57 4.83 19.31 15.52
C ARG A 57 4.77 19.03 14.00
N GLU A 58 3.63 19.26 13.36
CA GLU A 58 3.41 19.02 11.94
C GLU A 58 3.54 20.28 11.07
N VAL A 59 3.61 21.47 11.69
CA VAL A 59 3.81 22.76 11.01
C VAL A 59 5.10 22.75 10.19
N GLY A 60 6.18 22.15 10.71
CA GLY A 60 7.43 21.95 9.97
C GLY A 60 7.27 21.12 8.71
N ARG A 61 6.38 20.11 8.71
CA ARG A 61 6.05 19.32 7.50
C ARG A 61 5.30 20.13 6.43
N MET A 62 4.45 21.05 6.86
CA MET A 62 3.77 21.97 5.92
C MET A 62 4.77 22.93 5.26
N ALA A 63 5.70 23.50 6.04
CA ALA A 63 6.77 24.35 5.50
C ALA A 63 7.67 23.58 4.51
N ALA A 64 8.01 22.32 4.82
CA ALA A 64 8.77 21.44 3.94
C ALA A 64 8.01 21.13 2.63
N ARG A 65 6.68 20.95 2.68
CA ARG A 65 5.83 20.80 1.49
C ARG A 65 5.85 22.04 0.60
N LEU A 66 5.85 23.25 1.20
CA LEU A 66 5.87 24.51 0.47
C LEU A 66 7.23 24.78 -0.19
N THR A 67 8.32 24.38 0.47
CA THR A 67 9.69 24.63 -0.01
C THR A 67 10.26 23.49 -0.86
N GLY A 68 9.54 22.37 -0.99
CA GLY A 68 10.04 21.18 -1.70
C GLY A 68 11.25 20.52 -1.03
N ARG A 69 11.61 20.94 0.19
CA ARG A 69 12.73 20.38 0.93
C ARG A 69 12.26 19.25 1.84
N PRO A 70 12.77 18.01 1.67
CA PRO A 70 12.52 16.93 2.61
C PRO A 70 13.23 17.26 3.93
N GLN A 71 12.49 17.56 4.96
CA GLN A 71 13.02 17.75 6.31
C GLN A 71 12.11 17.05 7.30
N LEU A 72 12.32 15.75 7.54
CA LEU A 72 11.95 15.16 8.85
C LEU A 72 12.43 13.71 8.92
N ALA A 73 12.86 13.27 10.08
CA ALA A 73 13.19 11.86 10.37
C ALA A 73 12.05 10.95 9.89
N GLY A 74 12.36 9.96 9.06
CA GLY A 74 11.41 8.99 8.48
C GLY A 74 10.92 9.31 7.05
N GLN A 75 11.34 10.40 6.41
CA GLN A 75 11.10 10.62 4.99
C GLN A 75 12.23 10.01 4.16
N THR A 76 11.91 8.98 3.40
CA THR A 76 12.79 8.46 2.36
C THR A 76 12.65 9.36 1.13
N ARG A 77 13.76 9.83 0.57
CA ARG A 77 13.72 10.55 -0.71
C ARG A 77 13.57 9.53 -1.84
N ASN A 78 12.34 9.05 -2.04
CA ASN A 78 12.06 8.13 -3.13
C ASN A 78 12.35 8.82 -4.46
N PRO A 79 13.09 8.19 -5.38
CA PRO A 79 13.33 8.73 -6.71
C PRO A 79 12.00 8.91 -7.46
N LEU A 80 11.92 9.92 -8.30
CA LEU A 80 10.77 10.14 -9.15
C LEU A 80 11.04 9.47 -10.51
N PRO A 81 10.28 8.43 -10.89
CA PRO A 81 10.47 7.76 -12.18
C PRO A 81 10.15 8.67 -13.36
N ALA A 82 10.74 8.39 -14.51
CA ALA A 82 10.31 9.01 -15.75
C ALA A 82 8.81 8.77 -15.99
N GLY A 83 8.10 9.77 -16.48
CA GLY A 83 6.64 9.68 -16.70
C GLY A 83 5.77 9.97 -15.46
N VAL A 84 6.35 10.18 -14.28
CA VAL A 84 5.62 10.57 -13.07
C VAL A 84 5.86 12.05 -12.74
N THR A 85 4.78 12.81 -12.60
CA THR A 85 4.80 14.20 -12.13
C THR A 85 4.12 14.31 -10.78
N LEU A 86 4.80 14.91 -9.80
CA LEU A 86 4.31 15.04 -8.43
C LEU A 86 3.58 16.36 -8.21
N TRP A 87 2.41 16.30 -7.58
CA TRP A 87 1.60 17.43 -7.19
C TRP A 87 1.39 17.47 -5.69
N ASN A 88 1.57 18.66 -5.09
CA ASN A 88 1.37 18.89 -3.66
C ASN A 88 0.13 19.78 -3.45
N PRO A 89 -1.07 19.19 -3.26
CA PRO A 89 -2.28 19.95 -2.99
C PRO A 89 -2.15 20.74 -1.70
N LEU A 90 -2.46 22.03 -1.74
CA LEU A 90 -2.47 22.89 -0.57
C LEU A 90 -3.90 23.35 -0.28
N CYS A 91 -4.48 22.83 0.79
CA CYS A 91 -5.81 23.22 1.27
C CYS A 91 -5.93 22.99 2.77
N MET A 92 -6.98 23.51 3.36
CA MET A 92 -7.34 23.14 4.73
C MET A 92 -8.00 21.74 4.76
N PRO A 93 -7.98 21.05 5.90
CA PRO A 93 -8.70 19.79 6.05
C PRO A 93 -10.20 19.93 5.88
N ALA A 94 -10.82 19.03 5.16
CA ALA A 94 -12.27 18.89 5.10
C ALA A 94 -12.72 18.03 6.31
N THR A 95 -13.45 18.65 7.22
CA THR A 95 -14.03 17.98 8.41
C THR A 95 -15.55 18.05 8.45
N GLY A 96 -16.15 18.69 7.44
CA GLY A 96 -17.58 18.85 7.26
C GLY A 96 -17.90 19.70 6.02
N PRO A 97 -19.19 19.89 5.70
CA PRO A 97 -19.60 20.50 4.43
C PRO A 97 -19.02 21.91 4.17
N VAL A 98 -18.93 22.75 5.20
CA VAL A 98 -18.41 24.12 5.08
C VAL A 98 -16.90 24.10 4.82
N THR A 99 -16.14 23.39 5.65
CA THR A 99 -14.68 23.28 5.50
C THR A 99 -14.32 22.60 4.17
N ARG A 100 -15.13 21.64 3.70
CA ARG A 100 -14.98 21.01 2.40
C ARG A 100 -15.14 22.00 1.25
N ARG A 101 -16.16 22.89 1.30
CA ARG A 101 -16.34 23.93 0.30
C ARG A 101 -15.16 24.88 0.25
N ILE A 102 -14.67 25.32 1.41
CA ILE A 102 -13.49 26.20 1.50
C ILE A 102 -12.26 25.48 0.94
N ALA A 103 -12.01 24.24 1.36
CA ALA A 103 -10.90 23.44 0.87
C ALA A 103 -10.97 23.24 -0.66
N HIS A 104 -12.16 22.97 -1.20
CA HIS A 104 -12.35 22.87 -2.65
C HIS A 104 -12.04 24.19 -3.37
N LEU A 105 -12.51 25.34 -2.84
CA LEU A 105 -12.17 26.66 -3.40
C LEU A 105 -10.65 26.91 -3.39
N MET A 106 -9.94 26.53 -2.32
CA MET A 106 -8.49 26.61 -2.25
C MET A 106 -7.78 25.75 -3.32
N LEU A 107 -8.40 24.64 -3.71
CA LEU A 107 -7.85 23.72 -4.72
C LEU A 107 -8.19 24.14 -6.16
N LEU A 108 -9.08 25.10 -6.41
CA LEU A 108 -9.46 25.51 -7.76
C LEU A 108 -8.28 25.86 -8.67
N PRO A 109 -7.23 26.59 -8.23
CA PRO A 109 -6.08 26.86 -9.09
C PRO A 109 -5.37 25.59 -9.55
N LEU A 110 -5.19 24.63 -8.65
CA LEU A 110 -4.62 23.32 -8.96
C LEU A 110 -5.54 22.53 -9.91
N ILE A 111 -6.82 22.43 -9.61
CA ILE A 111 -7.81 21.74 -10.43
C ILE A 111 -7.81 22.31 -11.85
N ARG A 112 -7.86 23.64 -12.01
CA ARG A 112 -7.80 24.30 -13.34
C ARG A 112 -6.52 23.96 -14.09
N ARG A 113 -5.38 23.87 -13.40
CA ARG A 113 -4.11 23.48 -14.03
C ARG A 113 -4.14 22.03 -14.49
N LEU A 114 -4.68 21.11 -13.69
CA LEU A 114 -4.84 19.71 -14.05
C LEU A 114 -5.86 19.54 -15.20
N GLN A 115 -6.95 20.30 -15.19
CA GLN A 115 -7.93 20.31 -16.30
C GLN A 115 -7.31 20.74 -17.63
N ARG A 116 -6.41 21.74 -17.64
CA ARG A 116 -5.67 22.10 -18.85
C ARG A 116 -4.77 20.97 -19.37
N ILE A 117 -4.21 20.18 -18.47
CA ILE A 117 -3.45 18.98 -18.84
C ILE A 117 -4.41 17.94 -19.40
N ARG A 118 -5.55 17.72 -18.74
CA ARG A 118 -6.60 16.80 -19.20
C ARG A 118 -7.08 17.13 -20.62
N GLN A 119 -7.31 18.41 -20.92
CA GLN A 119 -7.78 18.85 -22.23
C GLN A 119 -6.78 18.56 -23.37
N LYS A 120 -5.49 18.40 -23.05
CA LYS A 120 -4.44 18.05 -24.03
C LYS A 120 -4.17 16.53 -24.08
N ALA A 121 -4.75 15.78 -23.16
CA ALA A 121 -4.60 14.33 -23.12
C ALA A 121 -5.62 13.66 -24.05
N GLY A 122 -5.24 12.56 -24.69
CA GLY A 122 -6.17 11.76 -25.51
C GLY A 122 -7.19 11.07 -24.62
N ARG A 123 -6.75 10.18 -23.75
CA ARG A 123 -7.59 9.46 -22.77
C ARG A 123 -7.12 9.78 -21.35
N CYS A 124 -8.06 9.89 -20.43
CA CYS A 124 -7.81 10.27 -19.04
C CYS A 124 -8.40 9.27 -18.05
N VAL A 125 -7.55 8.76 -17.20
CA VAL A 125 -7.93 7.89 -16.08
C VAL A 125 -7.73 8.66 -14.78
N VAL A 126 -8.69 8.61 -13.87
CA VAL A 126 -8.48 9.05 -12.49
C VAL A 126 -8.49 7.83 -11.59
N ILE A 127 -7.42 7.67 -10.82
CA ILE A 127 -7.31 6.63 -9.80
C ILE A 127 -7.45 7.30 -8.43
N THR A 128 -8.41 6.86 -7.64
CA THR A 128 -8.59 7.31 -6.26
C THR A 128 -8.39 6.16 -5.28
N ALA A 129 -7.63 6.41 -4.20
CA ALA A 129 -7.46 5.46 -3.10
C ALA A 129 -8.17 5.93 -1.82
N LEU A 130 -8.98 6.98 -1.92
CA LEU A 130 -9.61 7.66 -0.78
C LEU A 130 -11.11 7.84 -1.02
N PRO A 131 -11.99 7.14 -0.28
CA PRO A 131 -13.44 7.28 -0.41
C PRO A 131 -13.98 8.45 0.46
N PHE A 132 -13.33 9.61 0.38
CA PHE A 132 -13.77 10.83 1.07
C PHE A 132 -14.28 11.87 0.09
N CYS A 133 -15.24 12.68 0.54
CA CYS A 133 -15.97 13.62 -0.31
C CYS A 133 -15.06 14.61 -1.04
N LEU A 134 -14.03 15.18 -0.40
CA LEU A 134 -13.15 16.15 -1.07
C LEU A 134 -12.27 15.49 -2.14
N PRO A 135 -11.53 14.39 -1.87
CA PRO A 135 -10.80 13.64 -2.91
C PRO A 135 -11.69 13.24 -4.08
N HIS A 136 -12.91 12.77 -3.80
CA HIS A 136 -13.87 12.37 -4.82
C HIS A 136 -14.32 13.56 -5.70
N GLN A 137 -14.63 14.70 -5.08
CA GLN A 137 -14.95 15.93 -5.84
C GLN A 137 -13.80 16.39 -6.73
N VAL A 138 -12.55 16.28 -6.25
CA VAL A 138 -11.35 16.56 -7.05
C VAL A 138 -11.26 15.60 -8.23
N ALA A 139 -11.48 14.30 -8.01
CA ALA A 139 -11.46 13.28 -9.05
C ALA A 139 -12.49 13.57 -10.16
N LEU A 140 -13.74 13.82 -9.80
CA LEU A 140 -14.81 14.13 -10.75
C LEU A 140 -14.58 15.48 -11.48
N SER A 141 -13.95 16.47 -10.83
CA SER A 141 -13.61 17.75 -11.45
C SER A 141 -12.65 17.62 -12.64
N LEU A 142 -11.91 16.52 -12.72
CA LEU A 142 -10.99 16.23 -13.83
C LEU A 142 -11.70 15.60 -15.04
N ARG A 143 -12.98 15.29 -14.95
CA ARG A 143 -13.80 14.66 -16.00
C ARG A 143 -13.07 13.45 -16.61
N PRO A 144 -12.85 12.39 -15.82
CA PRO A 144 -12.16 11.20 -16.31
C PRO A 144 -12.98 10.47 -17.39
N ASP A 145 -12.30 9.82 -18.32
CA ASP A 145 -12.89 8.83 -19.22
C ASP A 145 -13.05 7.49 -18.51
N LEU A 146 -12.31 7.29 -17.41
CA LEU A 146 -12.39 6.13 -16.52
C LEU A 146 -12.04 6.56 -15.09
N LEU A 147 -12.95 6.30 -14.15
CA LEU A 147 -12.70 6.43 -12.72
C LEU A 147 -12.43 5.06 -12.10
N LEU A 148 -11.22 4.89 -11.53
CA LEU A 148 -10.80 3.67 -10.86
C LEU A 148 -10.70 3.90 -9.35
N TYR A 149 -11.40 3.10 -8.55
CA TYR A 149 -11.29 3.10 -7.10
C TYR A 149 -10.41 1.95 -6.60
N LEU A 150 -9.30 2.30 -5.93
CA LEU A 150 -8.47 1.34 -5.21
C LEU A 150 -9.05 1.15 -3.79
N CYS A 151 -9.86 0.11 -3.62
CA CYS A 151 -10.51 -0.22 -2.36
C CYS A 151 -9.56 -1.06 -1.50
N ARG A 152 -8.75 -0.41 -0.65
CA ARG A 152 -7.64 -1.04 0.08
C ARG A 152 -7.72 -0.90 1.60
N THR A 153 -8.76 -0.33 2.12
CA THR A 153 -8.91 -0.06 3.56
C THR A 153 -10.37 -0.03 3.92
N HIS A 154 -10.74 -0.75 4.94
CA HIS A 154 -12.07 -0.63 5.54
C HIS A 154 -12.17 0.69 6.33
N TRP A 155 -12.37 1.81 5.61
CA TRP A 155 -12.39 3.15 6.20
C TRP A 155 -13.51 3.36 7.21
N ALA A 156 -14.61 2.64 7.08
CA ALA A 156 -15.69 2.68 8.05
C ALA A 156 -15.28 2.13 9.42
N ALA A 157 -14.34 1.19 9.47
CA ALA A 157 -13.78 0.64 10.70
C ALA A 157 -12.55 1.39 11.23
N ASP A 158 -11.93 2.30 10.45
CA ASP A 158 -10.79 3.10 10.94
C ASP A 158 -11.27 4.15 11.97
N PRO A 159 -10.86 4.05 13.26
CA PRO A 159 -11.27 5.01 14.29
C PRO A 159 -10.74 6.43 14.05
N ARG A 160 -9.74 6.58 13.18
CA ARG A 160 -9.12 7.86 12.83
C ARG A 160 -9.67 8.48 11.56
N ALA A 161 -10.55 7.76 10.85
CA ALA A 161 -11.16 8.28 9.63
C ALA A 161 -12.13 9.42 9.94
N PRO A 162 -12.16 10.49 9.13
CA PRO A 162 -13.15 11.55 9.26
C PRO A 162 -14.52 11.05 8.77
N LYS A 163 -15.27 10.36 9.63
CA LYS A 163 -16.53 9.68 9.29
C LYS A 163 -17.56 10.57 8.56
N ARG A 164 -17.61 11.87 8.90
CA ARG A 164 -18.51 12.84 8.24
C ARG A 164 -18.15 13.14 6.78
N GLU A 165 -16.93 12.82 6.38
CA GLU A 165 -16.41 13.01 5.03
C GLU A 165 -16.34 11.68 4.24
N LEU A 166 -16.68 10.55 4.86
CA LEU A 166 -16.74 9.26 4.20
C LEU A 166 -17.92 9.24 3.23
N CYS A 167 -17.68 8.90 1.99
CA CYS A 167 -18.71 8.80 0.93
C CYS A 167 -18.43 7.62 -0.01
N GLU A 168 -18.07 6.49 0.56
CA GLU A 168 -17.64 5.29 -0.18
C GLU A 168 -18.72 4.80 -1.16
N GLU A 169 -19.98 4.83 -0.77
CA GLU A 169 -21.10 4.46 -1.65
C GLU A 169 -21.16 5.30 -2.93
N ARG A 170 -20.89 6.62 -2.82
CA ARG A 170 -20.80 7.48 -4.00
C ARG A 170 -19.61 7.16 -4.86
N VAL A 171 -18.45 6.93 -4.23
CA VAL A 171 -17.23 6.56 -4.97
C VAL A 171 -17.46 5.26 -5.74
N LEU A 172 -18.13 4.28 -5.11
CA LEU A 172 -18.50 3.02 -5.75
C LEU A 172 -19.50 3.25 -6.90
N SER A 173 -20.52 4.07 -6.70
CA SER A 173 -21.52 4.37 -7.74
C SER A 173 -20.93 5.07 -8.96
N ASP A 174 -19.93 5.93 -8.76
CA ASP A 174 -19.32 6.73 -9.84
C ASP A 174 -18.10 6.05 -10.47
N ALA A 175 -17.57 4.97 -9.87
CA ALA A 175 -16.40 4.27 -10.38
C ALA A 175 -16.77 3.34 -11.54
N ASP A 176 -15.91 3.28 -12.56
CA ASP A 176 -16.00 2.32 -13.66
C ASP A 176 -15.28 1.01 -13.32
N LEU A 177 -14.19 1.10 -12.55
CA LEU A 177 -13.42 -0.03 -12.04
C LEU A 177 -13.22 0.09 -10.53
N VAL A 178 -13.41 -1.02 -9.82
CA VAL A 178 -13.17 -1.13 -8.39
C VAL A 178 -12.18 -2.26 -8.12
N LEU A 179 -11.07 -1.94 -7.45
CA LEU A 179 -10.00 -2.90 -7.18
C LEU A 179 -9.86 -3.11 -5.66
N PRO A 180 -10.65 -4.02 -5.04
CA PRO A 180 -10.45 -4.46 -3.67
C PRO A 180 -9.25 -5.39 -3.55
N ASP A 181 -8.51 -5.29 -2.43
CA ASP A 181 -7.29 -6.08 -2.18
C ASP A 181 -7.43 -7.15 -1.08
N SER A 182 -8.60 -7.31 -0.50
CA SER A 182 -8.92 -8.36 0.47
C SER A 182 -10.31 -8.93 0.24
N ASP A 183 -10.56 -10.14 0.79
CA ASP A 183 -11.86 -10.80 0.65
C ASP A 183 -12.98 -9.98 1.26
N LEU A 184 -12.78 -9.43 2.45
CA LEU A 184 -13.76 -8.58 3.10
C LEU A 184 -14.14 -7.39 2.21
N LEU A 185 -13.16 -6.75 1.58
CA LEU A 185 -13.41 -5.61 0.70
C LEU A 185 -14.01 -6.04 -0.63
N TYR A 186 -13.61 -7.21 -1.14
CA TYR A 186 -14.20 -7.79 -2.35
C TYR A 186 -15.69 -8.08 -2.14
N GLU A 187 -16.08 -8.76 -1.05
CA GLU A 187 -17.46 -9.06 -0.74
C GLU A 187 -18.33 -7.78 -0.60
N ARG A 188 -17.75 -6.71 -0.08
CA ARG A 188 -18.43 -5.40 0.00
C ARG A 188 -18.65 -4.73 -1.36
N CYS A 189 -17.85 -5.07 -2.34
CA CYS A 189 -17.90 -4.47 -3.69
C CYS A 189 -18.37 -5.45 -4.77
N ARG A 190 -18.69 -6.69 -4.42
CA ARG A 190 -18.91 -7.80 -5.36
C ARG A 190 -20.00 -7.54 -6.40
N ASP A 191 -21.03 -6.77 -6.03
CA ASP A 191 -22.15 -6.45 -6.92
C ASP A 191 -21.81 -5.32 -7.92
N HIS A 192 -20.62 -4.72 -7.81
CA HIS A 192 -20.19 -3.69 -8.74
C HIS A 192 -19.75 -4.33 -10.08
N PRO A 193 -20.29 -3.88 -11.25
CA PRO A 193 -20.03 -4.54 -12.54
C PRO A 193 -18.55 -4.50 -12.96
N GLY A 194 -17.83 -3.47 -12.54
CA GLY A 194 -16.39 -3.28 -12.82
C GLY A 194 -15.47 -3.79 -11.72
N VAL A 195 -15.95 -4.64 -10.78
CA VAL A 195 -15.07 -5.16 -9.72
C VAL A 195 -14.04 -6.14 -10.28
N ARG A 196 -12.77 -5.96 -9.87
CA ARG A 196 -11.65 -6.89 -10.15
C ARG A 196 -10.83 -7.03 -8.90
N ARG A 197 -10.60 -8.27 -8.43
CA ARG A 197 -9.78 -8.52 -7.24
C ARG A 197 -8.33 -8.12 -7.53
N LEU A 198 -7.78 -7.21 -6.73
CA LEU A 198 -6.39 -6.79 -6.80
C LEU A 198 -5.61 -7.50 -5.70
N PRO A 199 -4.78 -8.51 -5.99
CA PRO A 199 -3.98 -9.14 -4.96
C PRO A 199 -2.88 -8.20 -4.47
N ALA A 200 -2.34 -8.52 -3.31
CA ALA A 200 -1.10 -7.89 -2.87
C ALA A 200 0.05 -8.26 -3.82
N MET A 201 0.96 -7.33 -4.03
CA MET A 201 2.06 -7.47 -4.99
C MET A 201 3.40 -7.30 -4.29
N VAL A 202 4.40 -8.05 -4.75
CA VAL A 202 5.78 -7.96 -4.26
C VAL A 202 6.74 -7.50 -5.37
N ASP A 203 7.66 -6.61 -5.00
CA ASP A 203 8.75 -6.15 -5.85
C ASP A 203 9.95 -7.09 -5.69
N LEU A 204 10.08 -8.04 -6.62
CA LEU A 204 11.11 -9.10 -6.55
C LEU A 204 12.54 -8.58 -6.83
N ASP A 205 12.68 -7.37 -7.36
CA ASP A 205 13.99 -6.71 -7.46
C ASP A 205 14.49 -6.23 -6.08
N ARG A 206 13.57 -6.11 -5.13
CA ARG A 206 13.85 -5.60 -3.77
C ARG A 206 13.79 -6.68 -2.70
N PHE A 207 12.91 -7.65 -2.88
CA PHE A 207 12.74 -8.79 -1.99
C PHE A 207 13.07 -10.05 -2.76
N HIS A 208 14.12 -10.72 -2.34
CA HIS A 208 14.58 -11.93 -2.98
C HIS A 208 14.95 -12.98 -1.94
N GLU A 209 15.16 -14.16 -2.42
CA GLU A 209 15.47 -15.34 -1.62
C GLU A 209 16.63 -15.09 -0.66
N VAL A 210 16.43 -15.40 0.61
CA VAL A 210 17.49 -15.44 1.60
C VAL A 210 18.26 -16.77 1.43
N PRO A 211 19.60 -16.78 1.26
CA PRO A 211 20.35 -18.02 1.06
C PRO A 211 20.12 -19.03 2.18
N SER A 212 19.95 -20.31 1.83
CA SER A 212 19.75 -21.39 2.81
C SER A 212 20.90 -21.53 3.80
N SER A 213 22.10 -21.12 3.42
CA SER A 213 23.29 -21.09 4.31
C SER A 213 23.15 -20.07 5.44
N ALA A 214 22.27 -19.09 5.32
CA ALA A 214 21.95 -18.13 6.38
C ALA A 214 20.97 -18.70 7.42
N LEU A 215 20.25 -19.78 7.05
CA LEU A 215 19.26 -20.43 7.90
C LEU A 215 19.93 -21.43 8.85
N GLY A 216 19.51 -21.41 10.13
CA GLY A 216 19.87 -22.49 11.07
C GLY A 216 21.19 -22.34 11.81
N GLY A 217 21.84 -21.20 11.75
CA GLY A 217 22.93 -20.89 12.67
C GLY A 217 22.39 -20.74 14.10
N ARG A 218 22.25 -21.87 14.85
CA ARG A 218 21.91 -21.80 16.28
C ARG A 218 22.90 -20.87 16.98
N ARG A 219 22.40 -19.74 17.41
CA ARG A 219 23.17 -18.76 18.18
C ARG A 219 23.38 -19.24 19.61
N PRO A 220 24.38 -18.71 20.32
CA PRO A 220 24.57 -19.04 21.73
C PRO A 220 23.27 -18.86 22.50
N GLY A 221 22.83 -19.91 23.24
CA GLY A 221 21.61 -19.90 24.03
C GLY A 221 20.34 -20.39 23.33
N GLY A 222 20.39 -20.85 22.06
CA GLY A 222 19.23 -21.45 21.37
C GLY A 222 18.11 -20.47 21.00
N ARG A 223 18.29 -19.17 21.22
CA ARG A 223 17.31 -18.13 20.88
C ARG A 223 17.25 -17.89 19.39
N LEU A 224 16.06 -17.91 18.80
CA LEU A 224 15.83 -17.57 17.39
C LEU A 224 15.73 -16.04 17.21
N ARG A 225 16.16 -15.54 16.06
CA ARG A 225 15.94 -14.15 15.67
C ARG A 225 14.62 -14.01 14.93
N CYS A 226 13.67 -13.43 15.63
CA CYS A 226 12.32 -13.16 15.13
C CYS A 226 12.24 -11.72 14.67
N THR A 227 11.90 -11.49 13.40
CA THR A 227 11.88 -10.14 12.83
C THR A 227 10.47 -9.75 12.38
N TYR A 228 10.05 -8.55 12.79
CA TYR A 228 8.92 -7.85 12.19
C TYR A 228 9.41 -6.55 11.56
N TYR A 229 8.99 -6.26 10.33
CA TYR A 229 9.19 -4.94 9.76
C TYR A 229 7.88 -4.30 9.30
N GLY A 230 7.81 -2.97 9.44
CA GLY A 230 6.64 -2.16 9.09
C GLY A 230 6.28 -1.16 10.16
N GLY A 231 5.09 -0.57 10.06
CA GLY A 231 4.62 0.38 11.09
C GLY A 231 4.33 -0.31 12.41
N ILE A 232 5.10 0.01 13.45
CA ILE A 232 4.92 -0.48 14.80
C ILE A 232 3.87 0.41 15.49
N SER A 233 2.68 -0.14 15.71
CA SER A 233 1.52 0.63 16.18
C SER A 233 0.53 -0.25 16.92
N TRP A 234 -0.56 0.31 17.40
CA TRP A 234 -1.69 -0.35 18.04
C TRP A 234 -2.32 -1.51 17.26
N ARG A 235 -1.95 -1.69 15.98
CA ARG A 235 -2.39 -2.81 15.14
C ARG A 235 -1.67 -4.11 15.46
N LEU A 236 -0.55 -4.04 16.16
CA LEU A 236 0.22 -5.20 16.57
C LEU A 236 -0.20 -5.62 17.98
N ASP A 237 -0.13 -6.91 18.23
CA ASP A 237 -0.31 -7.51 19.54
C ASP A 237 0.95 -7.25 20.37
N LEU A 238 0.96 -6.15 21.13
CA LEU A 238 2.10 -5.73 21.94
C LEU A 238 2.35 -6.71 23.11
N PRO A 239 1.34 -7.24 23.82
CA PRO A 239 1.53 -8.30 24.79
C PRO A 239 2.26 -9.52 24.22
N LEU A 240 1.83 -10.02 23.05
CA LEU A 240 2.49 -11.12 22.35
C LEU A 240 3.95 -10.78 22.01
N LEU A 241 4.22 -9.58 21.47
CA LEU A 241 5.59 -9.13 21.20
C LEU A 241 6.43 -9.09 22.48
N GLY A 242 5.84 -8.72 23.61
CA GLY A 242 6.49 -8.78 24.93
C GLY A 242 6.92 -10.20 25.29
N GLU A 243 6.06 -11.21 25.11
CA GLU A 243 6.40 -12.60 25.38
C GLU A 243 7.48 -13.13 24.42
N ILE A 244 7.38 -12.79 23.12
CA ILE A 244 8.41 -13.15 22.14
C ILE A 244 9.77 -12.56 22.53
N SER A 245 9.80 -11.29 22.95
CA SER A 245 11.05 -10.61 23.30
C SER A 245 11.77 -11.21 24.52
N ARG A 246 11.02 -11.85 25.43
CA ARG A 246 11.60 -12.55 26.61
C ARG A 246 12.21 -13.89 26.25
N ARG A 247 11.64 -14.60 25.26
CA ARG A 247 12.06 -15.97 24.88
C ARG A 247 13.05 -15.99 23.70
N HIS A 248 12.90 -15.07 22.76
CA HIS A 248 13.67 -15.01 21.51
C HIS A 248 14.34 -13.65 21.32
N GLN A 249 15.18 -13.50 20.32
CA GLN A 249 15.75 -12.21 19.90
C GLN A 249 14.74 -11.50 19.00
N LEU A 250 13.98 -10.57 19.56
CA LEU A 250 13.01 -9.80 18.79
C LEU A 250 13.69 -8.61 18.12
N ARG A 251 13.50 -8.49 16.80
CA ARG A 251 13.93 -7.33 16.01
C ARG A 251 12.70 -6.63 15.41
N LEU A 252 12.58 -5.33 15.67
CA LEU A 252 11.52 -4.48 15.15
C LEU A 252 12.09 -3.41 14.21
N ILE A 253 11.64 -3.39 12.95
CA ILE A 253 12.13 -2.47 11.92
C ILE A 253 10.96 -1.62 11.40
N GLY A 254 11.05 -0.30 11.58
CA GLY A 254 10.06 0.62 11.03
C GLY A 254 9.69 1.78 11.96
N PRO A 255 8.78 2.65 11.53
CA PRO A 255 8.38 3.80 12.33
C PRO A 255 7.53 3.38 13.53
N ILE A 256 7.93 3.83 14.71
CA ILE A 256 7.26 3.56 15.99
C ILE A 256 6.18 4.60 16.23
N ARG A 257 4.97 4.14 16.57
CA ARG A 257 3.79 4.98 16.81
C ARG A 257 2.97 4.55 18.04
N THR A 258 3.59 3.78 18.90
CA THR A 258 3.01 3.26 20.14
C THR A 258 4.12 3.15 21.18
N ASP A 259 3.75 3.00 22.43
CA ASP A 259 4.66 2.69 23.51
C ASP A 259 5.16 1.24 23.42
N LEU A 260 6.40 0.99 23.81
CA LEU A 260 7.07 -0.30 23.74
C LEU A 260 7.58 -0.77 25.11
N ASP A 261 7.11 -0.20 26.21
CA ASP A 261 7.54 -0.49 27.59
C ASP A 261 7.35 -1.97 27.99
N MET A 262 6.50 -2.70 27.27
CA MET A 262 6.25 -4.13 27.49
C MET A 262 7.36 -5.05 26.97
N LEU A 263 8.24 -4.55 26.10
CA LEU A 263 9.29 -5.33 25.46
C LEU A 263 10.49 -5.52 26.40
N ALA A 264 11.16 -6.67 26.27
CA ALA A 264 12.41 -6.90 26.96
C ALA A 264 13.49 -5.87 26.54
N PRO A 265 14.39 -5.46 27.47
CA PRO A 265 15.42 -4.46 27.17
C PRO A 265 16.36 -4.84 26.01
N GLU A 266 16.52 -6.12 25.74
CA GLU A 266 17.38 -6.67 24.68
C GLU A 266 16.72 -6.63 23.32
N THR A 267 15.48 -6.15 23.21
CA THR A 267 14.78 -6.02 21.93
C THR A 267 15.51 -5.06 21.00
N GLU A 268 15.85 -5.54 19.82
CA GLU A 268 16.53 -4.73 18.80
C GLU A 268 15.50 -3.82 18.08
N ILE A 269 15.53 -2.54 18.38
CA ILE A 269 14.68 -1.54 17.76
C ILE A 269 15.50 -0.76 16.73
N VAL A 270 15.37 -1.15 15.45
CA VAL A 270 16.18 -0.57 14.36
C VAL A 270 15.64 0.79 13.91
N GLY A 271 14.33 1.03 14.09
CA GLY A 271 13.69 2.22 13.53
C GLY A 271 13.45 2.12 12.02
N THR A 272 13.27 3.26 11.35
CA THR A 272 12.99 3.29 9.91
C THR A 272 14.28 3.14 9.11
N VAL A 273 14.37 2.11 8.29
CA VAL A 273 15.47 1.86 7.37
C VAL A 273 15.08 2.17 5.93
N ARG A 274 16.07 2.37 5.08
CA ARG A 274 15.86 2.44 3.63
C ARG A 274 15.50 1.04 3.12
N HIS A 275 14.66 0.99 2.10
CA HIS A 275 14.15 -0.28 1.57
C HIS A 275 15.27 -1.21 1.09
N GLU A 276 16.32 -0.63 0.50
CA GLU A 276 17.49 -1.36 0.01
C GLU A 276 18.31 -1.99 1.13
N ALA A 277 18.25 -1.43 2.34
CA ALA A 277 18.96 -1.97 3.49
C ALA A 277 18.19 -3.08 4.22
N LEU A 278 16.89 -3.27 3.89
CA LEU A 278 16.02 -4.20 4.60
C LEU A 278 16.47 -5.65 4.38
N GLN A 279 16.89 -5.99 3.17
CA GLN A 279 17.32 -7.34 2.81
C GLN A 279 18.45 -7.86 3.72
N GLN A 280 19.40 -7.02 4.13
CA GLN A 280 20.48 -7.39 5.04
C GLN A 280 19.97 -7.88 6.41
N TYR A 281 18.89 -7.25 6.91
CA TYR A 281 18.27 -7.69 8.16
C TYR A 281 17.51 -9.01 8.00
N LEU A 282 16.92 -9.23 6.80
CA LEU A 282 16.20 -10.48 6.50
C LEU A 282 17.16 -11.67 6.38
N GLU A 283 18.35 -11.46 5.85
CA GLU A 283 19.41 -12.49 5.75
C GLU A 283 19.88 -13.00 7.11
N GLU A 284 19.68 -12.21 8.16
CA GLU A 284 20.03 -12.60 9.52
C GLU A 284 18.80 -13.15 10.32
N THR A 285 17.62 -13.25 9.70
CA THR A 285 16.37 -13.61 10.35
C THR A 285 16.12 -15.10 10.27
N ASP A 286 15.69 -15.70 11.39
CA ASP A 286 15.28 -17.10 11.43
C ASP A 286 13.76 -17.25 11.15
N VAL A 287 12.95 -16.35 11.72
CA VAL A 287 11.48 -16.38 11.60
C VAL A 287 10.93 -14.98 11.39
N LEU A 288 10.04 -14.84 10.40
CA LEU A 288 9.31 -13.60 10.13
C LEU A 288 7.96 -13.58 10.83
N LEU A 289 7.59 -12.44 11.39
CA LEU A 289 6.40 -12.33 12.22
C LEU A 289 5.31 -11.46 11.59
N LEU A 290 4.05 -11.91 11.72
CA LEU A 290 2.85 -11.12 11.42
C LEU A 290 1.94 -11.08 12.69
N PRO A 291 2.37 -10.39 13.75
CA PRO A 291 1.74 -10.40 15.07
C PRO A 291 0.65 -9.32 15.16
N TYR A 292 -0.42 -9.45 14.38
CA TYR A 292 -1.51 -8.48 14.38
C TYR A 292 -2.45 -8.70 15.58
N ALA A 293 -2.89 -7.58 16.18
CA ALA A 293 -3.92 -7.60 17.21
C ALA A 293 -5.32 -7.81 16.59
N ARG A 294 -6.20 -8.51 17.31
CA ARG A 294 -7.60 -8.68 16.89
C ARG A 294 -8.37 -7.37 17.04
N HIS A 295 -8.75 -6.78 15.91
CA HIS A 295 -9.50 -5.54 15.85
C HIS A 295 -10.28 -5.46 14.52
N GLU A 296 -11.50 -4.92 14.55
CA GLU A 296 -12.38 -4.81 13.37
C GLU A 296 -11.67 -4.17 12.16
N PHE A 297 -10.88 -3.13 12.39
CA PHE A 297 -10.08 -2.50 11.33
C PHE A 297 -9.07 -3.46 10.68
N VAL A 298 -8.50 -4.36 11.48
CA VAL A 298 -7.47 -5.31 11.02
C VAL A 298 -8.09 -6.39 10.12
N LEU A 299 -9.33 -6.79 10.34
CA LEU A 299 -10.03 -7.81 9.55
C LEU A 299 -10.05 -7.52 8.04
N GLY A 300 -10.06 -6.24 7.65
CA GLY A 300 -10.06 -5.80 6.25
C GLY A 300 -8.67 -5.58 5.66
N ILE A 301 -7.59 -5.97 6.35
CA ILE A 301 -6.23 -5.76 5.87
C ILE A 301 -5.72 -7.00 5.13
N MET A 302 -5.26 -6.81 3.88
CA MET A 302 -4.31 -7.73 3.25
C MET A 302 -2.89 -7.21 3.56
N PRO A 303 -2.10 -7.92 4.38
CA PRO A 303 -0.76 -7.45 4.68
C PRO A 303 0.16 -7.63 3.48
N ALA A 304 0.49 -6.54 2.80
CA ALA A 304 1.43 -6.57 1.66
C ALA A 304 2.76 -7.26 2.04
N LYS A 305 3.16 -7.19 3.32
CA LYS A 305 4.33 -7.87 3.87
C LYS A 305 4.31 -9.39 3.69
N LEU A 306 3.13 -10.01 3.65
CA LEU A 306 3.06 -11.46 3.44
C LEU A 306 3.84 -11.85 2.18
N PHE A 307 3.59 -11.18 1.05
CA PHE A 307 4.25 -11.52 -0.21
C PHE A 307 5.73 -11.12 -0.23
N GLU A 308 6.09 -10.03 0.47
CA GLU A 308 7.47 -9.66 0.71
C GLU A 308 8.19 -10.74 1.54
N TYR A 309 7.52 -11.30 2.55
CA TYR A 309 8.02 -12.41 3.37
C TYR A 309 8.13 -13.71 2.56
N LEU A 310 7.10 -14.04 1.78
CA LEU A 310 7.12 -15.23 0.91
C LEU A 310 8.29 -15.18 -0.08
N ALA A 311 8.64 -13.98 -0.60
CA ALA A 311 9.76 -13.80 -1.53
C ALA A 311 11.13 -14.07 -0.89
N THR A 312 11.25 -14.06 0.44
CA THR A 312 12.48 -14.44 1.14
C THR A 312 12.65 -15.96 1.28
N GLY A 313 11.54 -16.70 1.19
CA GLY A 313 11.49 -18.13 1.48
C GLY A 313 11.60 -18.48 2.97
N LEU A 314 11.76 -17.49 3.87
CA LEU A 314 11.86 -17.71 5.32
C LEU A 314 10.55 -18.23 5.92
N PRO A 315 10.62 -18.97 7.05
CA PRO A 315 9.44 -19.31 7.83
C PRO A 315 8.68 -18.08 8.31
N ILE A 316 7.35 -18.17 8.33
CA ILE A 316 6.46 -17.07 8.69
C ILE A 316 5.49 -17.55 9.77
N VAL A 317 5.41 -16.81 10.88
CA VAL A 317 4.43 -17.07 11.95
C VAL A 317 3.50 -15.86 12.07
N ALA A 318 2.21 -16.11 12.06
CA ALA A 318 1.15 -15.12 12.06
C ALA A 318 0.11 -15.39 13.14
N THR A 319 -0.52 -14.34 13.67
CA THR A 319 -1.76 -14.50 14.43
C THR A 319 -2.93 -14.74 13.48
N ASP A 320 -3.98 -15.38 13.94
CA ASP A 320 -5.24 -15.58 13.23
C ASP A 320 -6.11 -14.29 13.15
N ALA A 321 -5.59 -13.17 13.61
CA ALA A 321 -6.28 -11.87 13.62
C ALA A 321 -6.67 -11.37 12.22
N LEU A 322 -6.02 -11.89 11.18
CA LEU A 322 -6.25 -11.57 9.78
C LEU A 322 -6.88 -12.77 9.06
N PRO A 323 -8.22 -12.81 8.85
CA PRO A 323 -8.86 -13.91 8.13
C PRO A 323 -8.29 -14.17 6.73
N THR A 324 -7.80 -13.12 6.06
CA THR A 324 -7.16 -13.22 4.74
C THR A 324 -5.90 -14.09 4.73
N LEU A 325 -5.27 -14.35 5.89
CA LEU A 325 -4.11 -15.23 5.98
C LEU A 325 -4.48 -16.73 5.94
N GLN A 326 -5.73 -17.09 6.20
CA GLN A 326 -6.19 -18.49 6.16
C GLN A 326 -6.02 -19.13 4.77
N GLU A 327 -6.12 -18.34 3.72
CA GLU A 327 -5.84 -18.79 2.34
C GLU A 327 -4.39 -19.30 2.17
N TYR A 328 -3.48 -18.84 3.04
CA TYR A 328 -2.04 -19.16 3.01
C TYR A 328 -1.60 -20.09 4.13
N ALA A 329 -2.54 -20.71 4.86
CA ALA A 329 -2.25 -21.58 6.01
C ALA A 329 -1.37 -22.81 5.66
N SER A 330 -1.35 -23.22 4.40
CA SER A 330 -0.44 -24.26 3.91
C SER A 330 1.01 -23.79 3.73
N LEU A 331 1.30 -22.49 3.82
CA LEU A 331 2.61 -21.89 3.56
C LEU A 331 3.17 -21.16 4.79
N ILE A 332 2.33 -20.84 5.77
CA ILE A 332 2.69 -20.08 6.97
C ILE A 332 2.08 -20.74 8.20
N HIS A 333 2.70 -20.53 9.36
CA HIS A 333 2.15 -20.98 10.64
C HIS A 333 1.16 -19.92 11.14
N ILE A 334 -0.07 -20.33 11.44
CA ILE A 334 -1.12 -19.43 11.98
C ILE A 334 -1.47 -19.91 13.39
N ALA A 335 -1.34 -19.01 14.36
CA ALA A 335 -1.59 -19.30 15.78
C ALA A 335 -2.79 -18.48 16.30
N SER A 336 -3.60 -19.12 17.15
CA SER A 336 -4.81 -18.54 17.74
C SER A 336 -4.56 -17.87 19.09
N ASP A 337 -3.48 -18.26 19.77
CA ASP A 337 -3.09 -17.66 21.05
C ASP A 337 -1.55 -17.53 21.19
N THR A 338 -1.12 -16.96 22.31
CA THR A 338 0.29 -16.68 22.59
C THR A 338 1.13 -17.96 22.70
N ASN A 339 0.60 -19.04 23.26
CA ASN A 339 1.36 -20.28 23.45
C ASN A 339 1.58 -20.97 22.10
N GLU A 340 0.52 -21.13 21.31
CA GLU A 340 0.60 -21.67 19.95
C GLU A 340 1.57 -20.83 19.09
N PHE A 341 1.58 -19.49 19.26
CA PHE A 341 2.48 -18.62 18.50
C PHE A 341 3.95 -18.86 18.87
N LEU A 342 4.24 -19.01 20.13
CA LEU A 342 5.60 -19.29 20.61
C LEU A 342 6.08 -20.70 20.20
N GLU A 343 5.21 -21.72 20.29
CA GLU A 343 5.46 -23.06 19.77
C GLU A 343 5.74 -23.03 18.25
N ALA A 344 4.91 -22.32 17.50
CA ALA A 344 5.11 -22.17 16.06
C ALA A 344 6.44 -21.49 15.71
N ILE A 345 6.92 -20.52 16.51
CA ILE A 345 8.26 -19.95 16.34
C ILE A 345 9.35 -21.02 16.52
N GLU A 346 9.23 -21.88 17.52
CA GLU A 346 10.23 -22.90 17.81
C GLU A 346 10.24 -24.03 16.76
N GLU A 347 9.07 -24.34 16.17
CA GLU A 347 8.92 -25.36 15.13
C GLU A 347 9.30 -24.86 13.73
N ALA A 348 9.09 -23.57 13.45
CA ALA A 348 9.27 -22.96 12.13
C ALA A 348 10.62 -23.25 11.45
N PRO A 349 11.79 -23.26 12.14
CA PRO A 349 13.06 -23.63 11.51
C PRO A 349 13.17 -25.12 11.13
N HIS A 350 12.25 -25.96 11.59
CA HIS A 350 12.22 -27.40 11.36
C HIS A 350 11.11 -27.84 10.40
N GLU A 351 10.41 -26.87 9.78
CA GLU A 351 9.36 -27.14 8.82
C GLU A 351 9.84 -27.91 7.59
N ASP A 352 8.89 -28.45 6.80
CA ASP A 352 9.19 -29.12 5.53
C ASP A 352 9.98 -28.18 4.59
N PRO A 353 11.19 -28.58 4.14
CA PRO A 353 11.99 -27.79 3.20
C PRO A 353 11.25 -27.43 1.90
N GLY A 354 10.23 -28.20 1.49
CA GLY A 354 9.38 -27.93 0.34
C GLY A 354 8.57 -26.64 0.46
N LEU A 355 8.25 -26.20 1.69
CA LEU A 355 7.50 -24.97 1.94
C LEU A 355 8.23 -23.73 1.46
N ARG A 356 9.56 -23.72 1.57
CA ARG A 356 10.40 -22.65 1.04
C ARG A 356 10.18 -22.45 -0.47
N GLY A 357 10.26 -23.52 -1.25
CA GLY A 357 10.05 -23.50 -2.69
C GLY A 357 8.64 -23.04 -3.06
N ALA A 358 7.64 -23.50 -2.31
CA ALA A 358 6.25 -23.10 -2.51
C ALA A 358 6.01 -21.61 -2.22
N ARG A 359 6.64 -21.04 -1.16
CA ARG A 359 6.59 -19.60 -0.86
C ARG A 359 7.18 -18.77 -2.00
N LEU A 360 8.35 -19.14 -2.49
CA LEU A 360 9.03 -18.45 -3.58
C LEU A 360 8.21 -18.51 -4.88
N ALA A 361 7.61 -19.66 -5.18
CA ALA A 361 6.75 -19.82 -6.37
C ALA A 361 5.52 -18.90 -6.29
N LEU A 362 4.85 -18.84 -5.13
CA LEU A 362 3.70 -17.96 -4.94
C LEU A 362 4.11 -16.48 -5.02
N ALA A 363 5.26 -16.10 -4.47
CA ALA A 363 5.78 -14.74 -4.60
C ALA A 363 6.02 -14.34 -6.06
N GLN A 364 6.52 -15.24 -6.90
CA GLN A 364 6.69 -15.02 -8.35
C GLN A 364 5.35 -14.75 -9.05
N GLU A 365 4.29 -15.48 -8.68
CA GLU A 365 2.95 -15.27 -9.21
C GLU A 365 2.38 -13.90 -8.82
N HIS A 366 2.81 -13.37 -7.68
CA HIS A 366 2.41 -12.07 -7.13
C HIS A 366 3.40 -10.94 -7.43
N SER A 367 4.28 -11.12 -8.42
CA SER A 367 5.24 -10.08 -8.80
C SER A 367 4.56 -8.80 -9.28
N VAL A 368 5.13 -7.66 -8.92
CA VAL A 368 4.69 -6.32 -9.38
C VAL A 368 4.62 -6.28 -10.90
N ALA A 369 5.61 -6.84 -11.61
CA ALA A 369 5.65 -6.84 -13.06
C ALA A 369 4.38 -7.47 -13.65
N ARG A 370 4.04 -8.69 -13.23
CA ARG A 370 2.86 -9.42 -13.71
C ARG A 370 1.54 -8.69 -13.45
N TRP A 371 1.36 -8.21 -12.22
CA TRP A 371 0.10 -7.58 -11.84
C TRP A 371 -0.06 -6.17 -12.41
N MET A 372 1.02 -5.47 -12.65
CA MET A 372 0.96 -4.18 -13.35
C MET A 372 0.55 -4.36 -14.82
N ASP A 373 0.93 -5.49 -15.47
CA ASP A 373 0.41 -5.82 -16.81
C ASP A 373 -1.10 -6.07 -16.78
N CYS A 374 -1.60 -6.76 -15.76
CA CYS A 374 -3.04 -6.96 -15.57
C CYS A 374 -3.79 -5.65 -15.36
N ILE A 375 -3.31 -4.78 -14.46
CA ILE A 375 -3.94 -3.48 -14.18
C ILE A 375 -3.95 -2.61 -15.44
N ALA A 376 -2.83 -2.52 -16.16
CA ALA A 376 -2.73 -1.74 -17.39
C ALA A 376 -3.69 -2.27 -18.48
N ARG A 377 -3.84 -3.59 -18.59
CA ARG A 377 -4.80 -4.23 -19.49
C ARG A 377 -6.24 -3.91 -19.08
N TRP A 378 -6.63 -4.07 -17.81
CA TRP A 378 -7.97 -3.75 -17.31
C TRP A 378 -8.36 -2.29 -17.58
N ILE A 379 -7.43 -1.35 -17.38
CA ILE A 379 -7.64 0.06 -17.72
C ILE A 379 -7.91 0.22 -19.21
N LYS A 380 -7.11 -0.40 -20.08
CA LYS A 380 -7.28 -0.31 -21.54
C LYS A 380 -8.58 -0.93 -22.01
N GLU A 381 -8.94 -2.10 -21.47
CA GLU A 381 -10.21 -2.80 -21.76
C GLU A 381 -11.42 -1.95 -21.35
N ALA A 382 -11.41 -1.37 -20.16
CA ALA A 382 -12.48 -0.53 -19.67
C ALA A 382 -12.63 0.77 -20.48
N LEU A 383 -11.51 1.39 -20.89
CA LEU A 383 -11.55 2.54 -21.78
C LEU A 383 -12.08 2.21 -23.18
N ALA A 384 -11.81 1.00 -23.69
CA ALA A 384 -12.31 0.53 -24.99
C ALA A 384 -13.80 0.19 -24.96
N ALA A 385 -14.30 -0.30 -23.81
CA ALA A 385 -15.72 -0.62 -23.62
C ALA A 385 -16.63 0.62 -23.51
N ASN A 386 -16.06 1.82 -23.34
CA ASN A 386 -16.77 3.10 -23.22
C ASN A 386 -16.50 3.99 -24.45
N PRO A 387 -17.01 3.65 -25.64
CA PRO A 387 -16.68 4.34 -26.89
C PRO A 387 -17.34 5.73 -27.05
N ASP A 388 -18.37 6.06 -26.24
CA ASP A 388 -19.19 7.27 -26.41
C ASP A 388 -18.46 8.61 -26.18
N LEU A 389 -17.14 8.58 -25.90
CA LEU A 389 -16.33 9.76 -25.64
C LEU A 389 -15.55 10.26 -26.89
N GLU A 390 -15.70 9.62 -28.05
CA GLU A 390 -15.06 10.06 -29.29
C GLU A 390 -15.79 11.20 -30.03
N THR A 391 -17.02 11.56 -29.61
CA THR A 391 -17.90 12.45 -30.41
C THR A 391 -18.19 13.82 -29.79
N SER A 392 -17.50 14.24 -28.73
CA SER A 392 -17.69 15.61 -28.16
C SER A 392 -16.58 16.59 -28.52
N GLY A 393 -16.09 16.51 -29.73
CA GLY A 393 -15.07 17.42 -30.30
C GLY A 393 -15.59 18.08 -31.59
N ASP A 394 -16.69 18.83 -31.50
CA ASP A 394 -17.09 19.83 -32.46
C ASP A 394 -17.40 21.16 -31.74
#